data_4f3ef51361b6edf6f1da8890a8e77c24
#
_entry.id   4f3ef51361b6edf6f1da8890a8e77c24
#
_cell.length_a   1.000
_cell.length_b   1.000
_cell.length_c   1.000
_cell.angle_alpha   90.00
_cell.angle_beta   90.00
_cell.angle_gamma   90.00
#
_symmetry.space_group_name_H-M   'P 1'
#
loop_
_entity.id
_entity.type
_entity.pdbx_description
1 polymer ?
#
loop_
_entity_poly.entity_id
_entity_poly.type
_entity_poly.pdbx_seq_one_letter_code
_entity_poly.pdbx_strand_id
1 'polypeptide(L)'
;MSAASASTPWPTTLAGTPAVAVIERAIERKRLSHSLLITGDDHDLLVAVAYAIADRLLNTPLSTAPFPPDAHPDCFHLRPAKKMRQISADSTRELIGKVQVSPTVARQKVAIIHECDRMNTAAANIFLKTLEEPPANTSLLMLTTRPYALLTTIRSRCLNFRFPGVGAAFSPDGWSAWLSDYQTWLGRLTAGVSDKKAVADSVMGAYGLTARFGAVLDFATSEIWKKQKAALTVELTNDEEEAMEVGIANGLRARLFADIERATRDFALPLLKQNSAVARRALTDAVEKLEHNVGLLRLNLNESAALENFLLSSLRLWARKS
;
A
#
# COMPACT_ATOMS: atom_id res chain seq x y z
N MET A 1 -15.61 -17.39 -36.55
CA MET A 1 -14.54 -16.46 -36.15
C MET A 1 -14.52 -16.47 -34.62
N SER A 2 -13.59 -17.26 -34.04
CA SER A 2 -13.46 -17.40 -32.60
C SER A 2 -12.85 -16.11 -32.04
N ALA A 3 -13.58 -15.41 -31.18
CA ALA A 3 -13.03 -14.31 -30.39
C ALA A 3 -11.92 -14.92 -29.51
N ALA A 4 -10.67 -14.63 -29.84
CA ALA A 4 -9.55 -14.93 -28.97
C ALA A 4 -9.84 -14.22 -27.64
N SER A 5 -10.02 -15.00 -26.56
CA SER A 5 -10.18 -14.50 -25.21
C SER A 5 -8.99 -13.58 -24.92
N ALA A 6 -9.26 -12.27 -24.83
CA ALA A 6 -8.22 -11.32 -24.52
C ALA A 6 -7.69 -11.60 -23.12
N SER A 7 -6.42 -12.01 -23.04
CA SER A 7 -5.76 -12.21 -21.73
C SER A 7 -5.80 -10.92 -20.92
N THR A 8 -5.91 -11.05 -19.60
CA THR A 8 -5.83 -9.90 -18.67
C THR A 8 -4.61 -9.06 -19.01
N PRO A 9 -4.79 -7.77 -19.38
CA PRO A 9 -3.67 -6.94 -19.82
C PRO A 9 -2.73 -6.66 -18.64
N TRP A 10 -1.44 -6.56 -18.94
CA TRP A 10 -0.51 -5.99 -17.98
C TRP A 10 -0.89 -4.55 -17.67
N PRO A 11 -0.65 -4.08 -16.43
CA PRO A 11 -0.80 -2.66 -16.13
C PRO A 11 -0.09 -1.81 -17.17
N THR A 12 -0.76 -0.79 -17.69
CA THR A 12 -0.23 0.05 -18.81
C THR A 12 1.12 0.66 -18.51
N THR A 13 1.37 0.96 -17.23
CA THR A 13 2.65 1.50 -16.74
C THR A 13 3.80 0.51 -16.77
N LEU A 14 3.50 -0.79 -16.85
CA LEU A 14 4.48 -1.88 -16.84
C LEU A 14 4.61 -2.59 -18.19
N ALA A 15 3.68 -2.34 -19.11
CA ALA A 15 3.71 -2.95 -20.44
C ALA A 15 5.05 -2.65 -21.13
N GLY A 16 5.72 -3.69 -21.65
CA GLY A 16 7.01 -3.56 -22.33
C GLY A 16 8.23 -3.42 -21.40
N THR A 17 8.05 -3.46 -20.09
CA THR A 17 9.22 -3.43 -19.17
C THR A 17 9.99 -4.76 -19.19
N PRO A 18 11.31 -4.73 -18.90
CA PRO A 18 12.14 -5.95 -18.85
C PRO A 18 11.60 -6.99 -17.87
N ALA A 19 11.01 -6.58 -16.74
CA ALA A 19 10.44 -7.48 -15.74
C ALA A 19 9.26 -8.28 -16.31
N VAL A 20 8.36 -7.61 -17.01
CA VAL A 20 7.22 -8.24 -17.70
C VAL A 20 7.72 -9.21 -18.77
N ALA A 21 8.66 -8.78 -19.61
CA ALA A 21 9.21 -9.62 -20.68
C ALA A 21 9.89 -10.90 -20.15
N VAL A 22 10.57 -10.82 -18.99
CA VAL A 22 11.17 -11.97 -18.32
C VAL A 22 10.11 -12.94 -17.83
N ILE A 23 9.04 -12.45 -17.20
CA ILE A 23 7.94 -13.28 -16.70
C ILE A 23 7.20 -13.95 -17.87
N GLU A 24 6.85 -13.23 -18.92
CA GLU A 24 6.18 -13.79 -20.10
C GLU A 24 7.00 -14.92 -20.73
N ARG A 25 8.30 -14.66 -20.95
CA ARG A 25 9.20 -15.68 -21.49
C ARG A 25 9.34 -16.90 -20.58
N ALA A 26 9.29 -16.71 -19.25
CA ALA A 26 9.35 -17.81 -18.29
C ALA A 26 8.06 -18.63 -18.31
N ILE A 27 6.91 -17.99 -18.46
CA ILE A 27 5.59 -18.66 -18.62
C ILE A 27 5.56 -19.46 -19.93
N GLU A 28 5.91 -18.85 -21.07
CA GLU A 28 5.95 -19.51 -22.39
C GLU A 28 6.83 -20.74 -22.38
N ARG A 29 7.98 -20.65 -21.73
CA ARG A 29 8.95 -21.76 -21.62
C ARG A 29 8.62 -22.77 -20.52
N LYS A 30 7.52 -22.58 -19.78
CA LYS A 30 7.14 -23.39 -18.61
C LYS A 30 8.26 -23.49 -17.55
N ARG A 31 8.97 -22.40 -17.36
CA ARG A 31 10.11 -22.30 -16.43
C ARG A 31 9.92 -21.23 -15.38
N LEU A 32 8.67 -20.78 -15.16
CA LEU A 32 8.38 -19.87 -14.08
C LEU A 32 8.63 -20.58 -12.75
N SER A 33 9.30 -19.88 -11.82
CA SER A 33 9.46 -20.41 -10.47
C SER A 33 8.10 -20.64 -9.81
N HIS A 34 8.00 -21.70 -9.03
CA HIS A 34 6.79 -22.01 -8.27
C HIS A 34 6.46 -20.98 -7.18
N SER A 35 7.44 -20.19 -6.74
CA SER A 35 7.26 -19.17 -5.70
C SER A 35 7.84 -17.85 -6.17
N LEU A 36 6.96 -16.86 -6.37
CA LEU A 36 7.32 -15.50 -6.76
C LEU A 36 7.04 -14.55 -5.61
N LEU A 37 7.99 -13.67 -5.30
CA LEU A 37 7.80 -12.54 -4.42
C LEU A 37 7.69 -11.27 -5.27
N ILE A 38 6.49 -10.71 -5.34
CA ILE A 38 6.14 -9.54 -6.13
C ILE A 38 6.14 -8.33 -5.20
N THR A 39 7.09 -7.43 -5.39
CA THR A 39 7.33 -6.29 -4.50
C THR A 39 7.19 -4.96 -5.23
N GLY A 40 6.78 -3.92 -4.53
CA GLY A 40 6.64 -2.57 -5.07
C GLY A 40 6.11 -1.59 -4.04
N ASP A 41 5.78 -0.41 -4.48
CA ASP A 41 5.34 0.67 -3.60
C ASP A 41 3.82 0.86 -3.62
N ASP A 42 3.13 0.20 -4.58
CA ASP A 42 1.68 0.29 -4.79
C ASP A 42 1.06 -1.11 -4.77
N HIS A 43 0.24 -1.42 -3.76
CA HIS A 43 -0.38 -2.73 -3.60
C HIS A 43 -1.34 -3.08 -4.73
N ASP A 44 -2.13 -2.11 -5.23
CA ASP A 44 -3.08 -2.35 -6.31
C ASP A 44 -2.37 -2.71 -7.61
N LEU A 45 -1.22 -2.07 -7.87
CA LEU A 45 -0.35 -2.45 -8.97
C LEU A 45 0.16 -3.89 -8.84
N LEU A 46 0.57 -4.30 -7.62
CA LEU A 46 1.03 -5.67 -7.38
C LEU A 46 -0.09 -6.70 -7.59
N VAL A 47 -1.31 -6.38 -7.18
CA VAL A 47 -2.50 -7.21 -7.41
C VAL A 47 -2.78 -7.34 -8.90
N ALA A 48 -2.76 -6.24 -9.65
CA ALA A 48 -2.96 -6.27 -11.10
C ALA A 48 -1.89 -7.10 -11.82
N VAL A 49 -0.63 -7.02 -11.39
CA VAL A 49 0.47 -7.88 -11.89
C VAL A 49 0.19 -9.36 -11.56
N ALA A 50 -0.22 -9.66 -10.33
CA ALA A 50 -0.53 -11.03 -9.94
C ALA A 50 -1.68 -11.62 -10.75
N TYR A 51 -2.73 -10.84 -11.01
CA TYR A 51 -3.85 -11.27 -11.87
C TYR A 51 -3.42 -11.48 -13.32
N ALA A 52 -2.56 -10.61 -13.87
CA ALA A 52 -2.04 -10.81 -15.22
C ALA A 52 -1.17 -12.08 -15.34
N ILE A 53 -0.43 -12.45 -14.30
CA ILE A 53 0.31 -13.72 -14.22
C ILE A 53 -0.65 -14.89 -14.07
N ALA A 54 -1.61 -14.81 -13.14
CA ALA A 54 -2.59 -15.86 -12.88
C ALA A 54 -3.40 -16.20 -14.12
N ASP A 55 -3.87 -15.20 -14.85
CA ASP A 55 -4.61 -15.38 -16.09
C ASP A 55 -3.82 -16.19 -17.13
N ARG A 56 -2.56 -15.87 -17.34
CA ARG A 56 -1.68 -16.58 -18.28
C ARG A 56 -1.36 -18.01 -17.85
N LEU A 57 -1.40 -18.26 -16.56
CA LEU A 57 -1.16 -19.60 -16.01
C LEU A 57 -2.42 -20.48 -16.06
N LEU A 58 -3.58 -19.90 -15.78
CA LEU A 58 -4.85 -20.62 -15.61
C LEU A 58 -5.67 -20.68 -16.90
N ASN A 59 -5.81 -19.58 -17.60
CA ASN A 59 -6.57 -19.46 -18.84
C ASN A 59 -5.66 -19.69 -20.05
N THR A 60 -5.38 -20.93 -20.36
CA THR A 60 -4.63 -21.25 -21.59
C THR A 60 -5.52 -21.06 -22.82
N PRO A 61 -4.94 -20.86 -24.04
CA PRO A 61 -5.71 -20.70 -25.29
C PRO A 61 -6.66 -21.87 -25.60
N LEU A 62 -6.54 -22.99 -24.90
CA LEU A 62 -7.41 -24.17 -25.01
C LEU A 62 -8.56 -24.19 -24.01
N SER A 63 -8.65 -23.16 -23.13
CA SER A 63 -9.75 -23.06 -22.15
C SER A 63 -11.05 -22.72 -22.87
N THR A 64 -12.06 -23.59 -22.71
CA THR A 64 -13.38 -23.43 -23.36
C THR A 64 -14.22 -22.32 -22.73
N ALA A 65 -13.89 -21.90 -21.51
CA ALA A 65 -14.53 -20.80 -20.79
C ALA A 65 -13.46 -20.09 -19.92
N PRO A 66 -12.94 -18.94 -20.34
CA PRO A 66 -12.02 -18.19 -19.52
C PRO A 66 -12.76 -17.58 -18.32
N PHE A 67 -12.19 -17.78 -17.12
CA PHE A 67 -12.66 -17.14 -15.90
C PHE A 67 -11.84 -15.89 -15.63
N PRO A 68 -12.44 -14.83 -15.06
CA PRO A 68 -11.65 -13.75 -14.49
C PRO A 68 -10.67 -14.31 -13.46
N PRO A 69 -9.40 -13.86 -13.40
CA PRO A 69 -8.39 -14.47 -12.52
C PRO A 69 -8.76 -14.48 -11.04
N ASP A 70 -9.52 -13.50 -10.59
CA ASP A 70 -9.98 -13.35 -9.21
C ASP A 70 -11.13 -14.32 -8.86
N ALA A 71 -11.91 -14.77 -9.86
CA ALA A 71 -13.01 -15.74 -9.70
C ALA A 71 -12.69 -17.12 -10.27
N HIS A 72 -11.44 -17.39 -10.68
CA HIS A 72 -11.08 -18.69 -11.26
C HIS A 72 -11.09 -19.78 -10.18
N PRO A 73 -11.75 -20.95 -10.41
CA PRO A 73 -11.85 -22.03 -9.42
C PRO A 73 -10.51 -22.55 -8.90
N ASP A 74 -9.44 -22.46 -9.70
CA ASP A 74 -8.09 -22.89 -9.36
C ASP A 74 -7.17 -21.71 -8.96
N CYS A 75 -7.76 -20.52 -8.69
CA CYS A 75 -7.07 -19.38 -8.12
C CYS A 75 -7.53 -19.17 -6.68
N PHE A 76 -6.60 -19.27 -5.75
CA PHE A 76 -6.87 -19.16 -4.33
C PHE A 76 -6.28 -17.88 -3.77
N HIS A 77 -6.99 -17.24 -2.86
CA HIS A 77 -6.56 -16.01 -2.23
C HIS A 77 -6.35 -16.21 -0.73
N LEU A 78 -5.27 -15.62 -0.22
CA LEU A 78 -5.03 -15.48 1.21
C LEU A 78 -4.82 -14.00 1.50
N ARG A 79 -5.74 -13.44 2.27
CA ARG A 79 -5.75 -12.02 2.63
C ARG A 79 -5.62 -11.82 4.13
N PRO A 80 -5.05 -10.69 4.58
CA PRO A 80 -5.18 -10.31 5.98
C PRO A 80 -6.66 -10.17 6.35
N ALA A 81 -6.99 -10.57 7.57
CA ALA A 81 -8.34 -10.47 8.10
C ALA A 81 -8.37 -9.71 9.43
N LYS A 82 -9.55 -9.25 9.82
CA LYS A 82 -9.85 -8.47 11.04
C LYS A 82 -9.14 -7.11 11.08
N LYS A 83 -9.51 -6.27 12.04
CA LYS A 83 -8.90 -4.93 12.27
C LYS A 83 -7.38 -4.93 12.36
N MET A 84 -6.81 -5.97 12.96
CA MET A 84 -5.35 -6.10 13.10
C MET A 84 -4.65 -6.45 11.79
N ARG A 85 -5.40 -6.79 10.74
CA ARG A 85 -4.88 -7.10 9.41
C ARG A 85 -3.76 -8.13 9.46
N GLN A 86 -4.04 -9.27 10.08
CA GLN A 86 -3.10 -10.37 10.17
C GLN A 86 -3.55 -11.57 9.34
N ILE A 87 -2.59 -12.27 8.77
CA ILE A 87 -2.78 -13.60 8.21
C ILE A 87 -2.47 -14.60 9.33
N SER A 88 -3.50 -15.39 9.69
CA SER A 88 -3.42 -16.34 10.78
C SER A 88 -2.82 -17.68 10.33
N ALA A 89 -2.42 -18.51 11.29
CA ALA A 89 -2.00 -19.88 11.04
C ALA A 89 -3.13 -20.73 10.45
N ASP A 90 -4.38 -20.50 10.88
CA ASP A 90 -5.51 -21.29 10.43
C ASP A 90 -5.90 -20.97 9.00
N SER A 91 -5.99 -19.68 8.62
CA SER A 91 -6.21 -19.28 7.23
C SER A 91 -5.09 -19.77 6.29
N THR A 92 -3.85 -19.82 6.81
CA THR A 92 -2.71 -20.36 6.06
C THR A 92 -2.84 -21.87 5.85
N ARG A 93 -3.26 -22.63 6.88
CA ARG A 93 -3.52 -24.07 6.73
C ARG A 93 -4.65 -24.36 5.76
N GLU A 94 -5.71 -23.56 5.80
CA GLU A 94 -6.84 -23.69 4.87
C GLU A 94 -6.38 -23.49 3.41
N LEU A 95 -5.61 -22.44 3.13
CA LEU A 95 -5.02 -22.23 1.81
C LEU A 95 -4.16 -23.42 1.38
N ILE A 96 -3.27 -23.91 2.25
CA ILE A 96 -2.40 -25.06 1.97
C ILE A 96 -3.23 -26.29 1.64
N GLY A 97 -4.29 -26.55 2.39
CA GLY A 97 -5.23 -27.63 2.09
C GLY A 97 -5.85 -27.52 0.69
N LYS A 98 -6.28 -26.31 0.31
CA LYS A 98 -6.86 -26.05 -1.02
C LYS A 98 -5.85 -26.27 -2.16
N VAL A 99 -4.60 -25.86 -1.98
CA VAL A 99 -3.58 -26.03 -3.03
C VAL A 99 -2.98 -27.44 -3.09
N GLN A 100 -3.21 -28.30 -2.11
CA GLN A 100 -2.80 -29.71 -2.13
C GLN A 100 -3.71 -30.60 -2.99
N VAL A 101 -4.96 -30.21 -3.20
CA VAL A 101 -5.91 -30.94 -4.05
C VAL A 101 -5.58 -30.71 -5.53
N SER A 102 -5.97 -31.63 -6.40
CA SER A 102 -5.79 -31.46 -7.85
C SER A 102 -6.57 -30.26 -8.39
N PRO A 103 -6.08 -29.60 -9.47
CA PRO A 103 -6.82 -28.50 -10.09
C PRO A 103 -8.18 -29.01 -10.62
N THR A 104 -9.18 -28.13 -10.61
CA THR A 104 -10.55 -28.44 -11.00
C THR A 104 -10.78 -28.21 -12.48
N VAL A 105 -10.33 -27.13 -13.04
CA VAL A 105 -10.57 -26.66 -14.41
C VAL A 105 -9.28 -26.47 -15.18
N ALA A 106 -8.30 -25.82 -14.59
CA ALA A 106 -7.01 -25.54 -15.22
C ALA A 106 -6.04 -26.73 -15.10
N ARG A 107 -4.89 -26.63 -15.75
CA ARG A 107 -3.80 -27.61 -15.61
C ARG A 107 -2.95 -27.40 -14.36
N GLN A 108 -3.05 -26.23 -13.76
CA GLN A 108 -2.29 -25.81 -12.60
C GLN A 108 -3.13 -24.90 -11.70
N LYS A 109 -2.62 -24.63 -10.53
CA LYS A 109 -3.24 -23.77 -9.51
C LYS A 109 -2.38 -22.53 -9.28
N VAL A 110 -3.02 -21.46 -8.89
CA VAL A 110 -2.36 -20.25 -8.44
C VAL A 110 -2.86 -19.90 -7.05
N ALA A 111 -1.95 -19.59 -6.14
CA ALA A 111 -2.29 -19.00 -4.85
C ALA A 111 -1.69 -17.61 -4.77
N ILE A 112 -2.53 -16.61 -4.53
CA ILE A 112 -2.14 -15.21 -4.36
C ILE A 112 -2.22 -14.87 -2.88
N ILE A 113 -1.07 -14.55 -2.29
CA ILE A 113 -0.94 -14.19 -0.90
C ILE A 113 -0.77 -12.68 -0.82
N HIS A 114 -1.86 -11.98 -0.49
CA HIS A 114 -1.88 -10.53 -0.37
C HIS A 114 -1.19 -10.08 0.90
N GLU A 115 -0.40 -9.01 0.83
CA GLU A 115 0.31 -8.44 1.97
C GLU A 115 0.98 -9.54 2.85
N CYS A 116 1.76 -10.39 2.22
CA CYS A 116 2.36 -11.56 2.88
C CYS A 116 3.23 -11.20 4.10
N ASP A 117 3.66 -9.95 4.22
CA ASP A 117 4.32 -9.40 5.41
C ASP A 117 3.39 -9.30 6.64
N ARG A 118 2.09 -9.53 6.47
CA ARG A 118 1.10 -9.58 7.55
C ARG A 118 0.92 -10.97 8.17
N MET A 119 1.65 -11.96 7.70
CA MET A 119 1.68 -13.27 8.35
C MET A 119 2.20 -13.15 9.78
N ASN A 120 1.46 -13.71 10.75
CA ASN A 120 2.02 -13.88 12.08
C ASN A 120 3.13 -14.96 12.05
N THR A 121 3.93 -15.05 13.09
CA THR A 121 5.07 -15.96 13.14
C THR A 121 4.68 -17.42 12.90
N ALA A 122 3.52 -17.86 13.44
CA ALA A 122 3.02 -19.22 13.24
C ALA A 122 2.62 -19.49 11.80
N ALA A 123 1.91 -18.54 11.14
CA ALA A 123 1.54 -18.62 9.74
C ALA A 123 2.78 -18.67 8.83
N ALA A 124 3.75 -17.79 9.09
CA ALA A 124 5.00 -17.76 8.34
C ALA A 124 5.76 -19.09 8.42
N ASN A 125 5.88 -19.67 9.63
CA ASN A 125 6.57 -20.95 9.83
C ASN A 125 5.84 -22.12 9.12
N ILE A 126 4.50 -22.13 9.15
CA ILE A 126 3.71 -23.14 8.43
C ILE A 126 3.95 -22.99 6.92
N PHE A 127 3.99 -21.75 6.41
CA PHE A 127 4.14 -21.49 4.98
C PHE A 127 5.53 -21.84 4.45
N LEU A 128 6.58 -21.80 5.29
CA LEU A 128 7.95 -22.19 4.90
C LEU A 128 8.02 -23.61 4.33
N LYS A 129 7.30 -24.58 4.90
CA LYS A 129 7.26 -25.95 4.37
C LYS A 129 6.69 -25.99 2.95
N THR A 130 5.65 -25.21 2.68
CA THR A 130 5.02 -25.13 1.35
C THR A 130 5.94 -24.44 0.33
N LEU A 131 6.80 -23.51 0.78
CA LEU A 131 7.80 -22.88 -0.08
C LEU A 131 8.97 -23.82 -0.40
N GLU A 132 9.34 -24.72 0.51
CA GLU A 132 10.39 -25.71 0.33
C GLU A 132 9.92 -26.87 -0.56
N GLU A 133 8.70 -27.34 -0.32
CA GLU A 133 8.07 -28.45 -1.03
C GLU A 133 6.69 -28.01 -1.59
N PRO A 134 6.69 -27.22 -2.66
CA PRO A 134 5.45 -26.71 -3.22
C PRO A 134 4.60 -27.85 -3.80
N PRO A 135 3.27 -27.80 -3.62
CA PRO A 135 2.37 -28.78 -4.23
C PRO A 135 2.54 -28.80 -5.75
N ALA A 136 2.40 -29.98 -6.34
CA ALA A 136 2.55 -30.15 -7.78
C ALA A 136 1.60 -29.23 -8.57
N ASN A 137 2.09 -28.68 -9.66
CA ASN A 137 1.33 -27.76 -10.54
C ASN A 137 0.73 -26.56 -9.79
N THR A 138 1.47 -25.99 -8.84
CA THR A 138 1.03 -24.84 -8.06
C THR A 138 2.06 -23.71 -8.17
N SER A 139 1.56 -22.50 -8.46
CA SER A 139 2.35 -21.26 -8.42
C SER A 139 1.90 -20.39 -7.23
N LEU A 140 2.84 -19.97 -6.41
CA LEU A 140 2.62 -19.12 -5.23
C LEU A 140 3.06 -17.70 -5.56
N LEU A 141 2.13 -16.74 -5.56
CA LEU A 141 2.37 -15.33 -5.83
C LEU A 141 2.23 -14.56 -4.51
N MET A 142 3.36 -14.15 -3.94
CA MET A 142 3.42 -13.43 -2.66
C MET A 142 3.59 -11.95 -2.91
N LEU A 143 2.62 -11.13 -2.45
CA LEU A 143 2.59 -9.69 -2.69
C LEU A 143 2.96 -8.94 -1.41
N THR A 144 3.85 -7.97 -1.51
CA THR A 144 4.13 -7.06 -0.40
C THR A 144 4.71 -5.73 -0.85
N THR A 145 4.32 -4.66 -0.18
CA THR A 145 4.96 -3.34 -0.30
C THR A 145 6.09 -3.17 0.72
N ARG A 146 6.26 -4.12 1.63
CA ARG A 146 7.25 -4.08 2.73
C ARG A 146 8.11 -5.34 2.78
N PRO A 147 8.96 -5.58 1.75
CA PRO A 147 9.73 -6.82 1.65
C PRO A 147 10.68 -7.06 2.84
N TYR A 148 11.11 -5.99 3.52
CA TYR A 148 11.99 -6.08 4.68
C TYR A 148 11.27 -6.51 5.98
N ALA A 149 9.93 -6.46 6.01
CA ALA A 149 9.13 -6.97 7.11
C ALA A 149 8.94 -8.50 7.04
N LEU A 150 9.22 -9.11 5.90
CA LEU A 150 9.20 -10.56 5.73
C LEU A 150 10.42 -11.23 6.37
N LEU A 151 10.21 -12.44 6.89
CA LEU A 151 11.30 -13.30 7.32
C LEU A 151 12.29 -13.52 6.16
N THR A 152 13.59 -13.43 6.47
CA THR A 152 14.64 -13.69 5.50
C THR A 152 14.55 -15.08 4.90
N THR A 153 14.08 -16.05 5.68
CA THR A 153 13.86 -17.44 5.25
C THR A 153 12.76 -17.58 4.19
N ILE A 154 11.72 -16.75 4.22
CA ILE A 154 10.71 -16.69 3.15
C ILE A 154 11.30 -16.03 1.91
N ARG A 155 11.96 -14.88 2.09
CA ARG A 155 12.56 -14.12 0.97
C ARG A 155 13.59 -14.93 0.18
N SER A 156 14.39 -15.74 0.86
CA SER A 156 15.42 -16.55 0.20
C SER A 156 14.87 -17.71 -0.65
N ARG A 157 13.59 -18.09 -0.46
CA ARG A 157 12.94 -19.18 -1.17
C ARG A 157 12.03 -18.72 -2.32
N CYS A 158 11.94 -17.42 -2.52
CA CYS A 158 11.12 -16.84 -3.58
C CYS A 158 11.98 -16.12 -4.62
N LEU A 159 11.61 -16.25 -5.89
CA LEU A 159 12.16 -15.41 -6.95
C LEU A 159 11.52 -14.02 -6.84
N ASN A 160 12.34 -13.00 -6.59
CA ASN A 160 11.87 -11.64 -6.35
C ASN A 160 11.77 -10.83 -7.66
N PHE A 161 10.58 -10.25 -7.89
CA PHE A 161 10.33 -9.24 -8.91
C PHE A 161 9.89 -7.94 -8.27
N ARG A 162 10.59 -6.85 -8.57
CA ARG A 162 10.20 -5.52 -8.10
C ARG A 162 9.54 -4.73 -9.21
N PHE A 163 8.35 -4.22 -8.91
CA PHE A 163 7.59 -3.33 -9.76
C PHE A 163 7.48 -1.97 -9.07
N PRO A 164 8.32 -1.00 -9.47
CA PRO A 164 8.22 0.34 -8.92
C PRO A 164 6.85 0.92 -9.28
N GLY A 165 6.16 1.46 -8.29
CA GLY A 165 4.94 2.23 -8.54
C GLY A 165 5.30 3.44 -9.39
N VAL A 166 4.70 3.56 -10.56
CA VAL A 166 4.67 4.85 -11.25
C VAL A 166 3.64 5.66 -10.49
N GLY A 167 4.11 6.48 -9.57
CA GLY A 167 3.25 7.33 -8.76
C GLY A 167 2.39 8.23 -9.65
N ALA A 168 1.29 7.73 -10.14
CA ALA A 168 0.17 8.60 -10.45
C ALA A 168 -0.14 9.31 -9.14
N ALA A 169 0.02 10.61 -9.11
CA ALA A 169 -0.26 11.43 -7.97
C ALA A 169 -1.77 11.34 -7.67
N PHE A 170 -2.16 10.25 -6.98
CA PHE A 170 -3.49 10.18 -6.42
C PHE A 170 -3.57 11.26 -5.35
N SER A 171 -4.27 12.32 -5.66
CA SER A 171 -4.58 13.39 -4.73
C SER A 171 -6.06 13.29 -4.40
N PRO A 172 -6.42 13.02 -3.13
CA PRO A 172 -7.82 13.06 -2.72
C PRO A 172 -8.44 14.43 -2.98
N ASP A 173 -9.75 14.45 -3.21
CA ASP A 173 -10.49 15.70 -3.34
C ASP A 173 -10.28 16.58 -2.10
N GLY A 174 -9.99 17.87 -2.33
CA GLY A 174 -9.69 18.83 -1.27
C GLY A 174 -8.27 18.77 -0.70
N TRP A 175 -7.44 17.77 -1.06
CA TRP A 175 -6.09 17.64 -0.50
C TRP A 175 -5.14 18.75 -0.94
N SER A 176 -5.17 19.15 -2.20
CA SER A 176 -4.35 20.26 -2.70
C SER A 176 -4.68 21.59 -2.00
N ALA A 177 -5.96 21.84 -1.74
CA ALA A 177 -6.40 23.01 -0.98
C ALA A 177 -5.90 22.94 0.48
N TRP A 178 -5.97 21.76 1.10
CA TRP A 178 -5.45 21.53 2.44
C TRP A 178 -3.94 21.85 2.52
N LEU A 179 -3.14 21.34 1.58
CA LEU A 179 -1.69 21.62 1.53
C LEU A 179 -1.38 23.12 1.34
N SER A 180 -2.14 23.81 0.51
CA SER A 180 -2.03 25.25 0.31
C SER A 180 -2.32 26.03 1.60
N ASP A 181 -3.40 25.65 2.30
CA ASP A 181 -3.76 26.26 3.60
C ASP A 181 -2.72 25.98 4.68
N TYR A 182 -2.16 24.76 4.68
CA TYR A 182 -1.06 24.41 5.58
C TYR A 182 0.18 25.27 5.34
N GLN A 183 0.60 25.44 4.09
CA GLN A 183 1.73 26.31 3.75
C GLN A 183 1.45 27.80 4.09
N THR A 184 0.24 28.26 3.86
CA THR A 184 -0.21 29.59 4.25
C THR A 184 -0.14 29.77 5.77
N TRP A 185 -0.57 28.76 6.52
CA TRP A 185 -0.48 28.74 7.98
C TRP A 185 0.98 28.78 8.47
N LEU A 186 1.90 28.01 7.87
CA LEU A 186 3.35 28.11 8.15
C LEU A 186 3.90 29.51 7.85
N GLY A 187 3.45 30.15 6.76
CA GLY A 187 3.83 31.51 6.42
C GLY A 187 3.44 32.53 7.49
N ARG A 188 2.25 32.39 8.08
CA ARG A 188 1.82 33.24 9.20
C ARG A 188 2.68 33.03 10.44
N LEU A 189 3.10 31.82 10.75
CA LEU A 189 3.98 31.54 11.88
C LEU A 189 5.37 32.20 11.71
N THR A 190 5.94 32.08 10.51
CA THR A 190 7.28 32.68 10.22
C THR A 190 7.24 34.19 10.15
N ALA A 191 6.13 34.81 9.78
CA ALA A 191 5.93 36.26 9.82
C ALA A 191 5.92 36.81 11.26
N GLY A 192 5.72 35.97 12.24
CA GLY A 192 5.75 36.27 13.67
C GLY A 192 4.36 36.29 14.30
N VAL A 193 4.28 35.68 15.46
CA VAL A 193 3.07 35.64 16.31
C VAL A 193 3.29 36.59 17.48
N SER A 194 2.81 37.83 17.33
CA SER A 194 3.21 38.92 18.21
C SER A 194 2.22 39.20 19.34
N ASP A 195 0.97 38.79 19.23
CA ASP A 195 -0.07 39.06 20.21
C ASP A 195 -0.93 37.83 20.55
N LYS A 196 -1.75 37.94 21.60
CA LYS A 196 -2.63 36.84 22.07
C LYS A 196 -3.62 36.40 21.01
N LYS A 197 -4.10 37.31 20.17
CA LYS A 197 -5.06 36.97 19.10
C LYS A 197 -4.36 36.18 18.01
N ALA A 198 -3.18 36.58 17.54
CA ALA A 198 -2.42 35.85 16.55
C ALA A 198 -2.02 34.41 17.03
N VAL A 199 -1.74 34.27 18.34
CA VAL A 199 -1.54 32.95 18.96
C VAL A 199 -2.81 32.11 18.87
N ALA A 200 -3.95 32.66 19.30
CA ALA A 200 -5.22 31.98 19.27
C ALA A 200 -5.62 31.57 17.85
N ASP A 201 -5.51 32.47 16.88
CA ASP A 201 -5.81 32.21 15.46
C ASP A 201 -4.90 31.11 14.89
N SER A 202 -3.63 31.09 15.29
CA SER A 202 -2.68 30.06 14.86
C SER A 202 -3.01 28.67 15.43
N VAL A 203 -3.42 28.63 16.70
CA VAL A 203 -3.89 27.38 17.36
C VAL A 203 -5.18 26.89 16.73
N MET A 204 -6.17 27.78 16.54
CA MET A 204 -7.42 27.43 15.88
C MET A 204 -7.20 26.96 14.43
N GLY A 205 -6.22 27.55 13.73
CA GLY A 205 -5.78 27.10 12.42
C GLY A 205 -5.27 25.66 12.43
N ALA A 206 -4.44 25.29 13.43
CA ALA A 206 -3.96 23.94 13.61
C ALA A 206 -5.13 22.93 13.81
N TYR A 207 -6.09 23.24 14.67
CA TYR A 207 -7.28 22.41 14.86
C TYR A 207 -8.15 22.30 13.61
N GLY A 208 -8.32 23.40 12.87
CA GLY A 208 -9.03 23.40 11.60
C GLY A 208 -8.34 22.52 10.54
N LEU A 209 -7.02 22.54 10.47
CA LEU A 209 -6.23 21.65 9.62
C LEU A 209 -6.40 20.19 10.04
N THR A 210 -6.33 19.88 11.34
CA THR A 210 -6.51 18.51 11.85
C THR A 210 -7.90 17.96 11.52
N ALA A 211 -8.96 18.74 11.75
CA ALA A 211 -10.33 18.31 11.46
C ALA A 211 -10.54 18.02 9.96
N ARG A 212 -10.03 18.90 9.08
CA ARG A 212 -10.14 18.71 7.63
C ARG A 212 -9.30 17.54 7.12
N PHE A 213 -8.15 17.26 7.74
CA PHE A 213 -7.36 16.08 7.40
C PHE A 213 -8.15 14.79 7.61
N GLY A 214 -8.81 14.65 8.78
CA GLY A 214 -9.68 13.50 9.05
C GLY A 214 -10.78 13.35 7.99
N ALA A 215 -11.48 14.45 7.68
CA ALA A 215 -12.55 14.44 6.68
C ALA A 215 -12.05 14.04 5.27
N VAL A 216 -10.87 14.50 4.85
CA VAL A 216 -10.26 14.11 3.57
C VAL A 216 -9.89 12.62 3.57
N LEU A 217 -9.30 12.13 4.66
CA LEU A 217 -8.92 10.73 4.78
C LEU A 217 -10.13 9.80 4.75
N ASP A 218 -11.17 10.10 5.52
CA ASP A 218 -12.39 9.29 5.61
C ASP A 218 -13.14 9.26 4.27
N PHE A 219 -13.31 10.42 3.63
CA PHE A 219 -13.95 10.52 2.32
C PHE A 219 -13.19 9.73 1.27
N ALA A 220 -11.88 9.92 1.17
CA ALA A 220 -11.04 9.22 0.18
C ALA A 220 -11.02 7.70 0.42
N THR A 221 -10.99 7.27 1.69
CA THR A 221 -11.06 5.85 2.06
C THR A 221 -12.37 5.24 1.55
N SER A 222 -13.50 5.88 1.84
CA SER A 222 -14.82 5.42 1.43
C SER A 222 -14.96 5.33 -0.09
N GLU A 223 -14.48 6.33 -0.83
CA GLU A 223 -14.56 6.33 -2.30
C GLU A 223 -13.69 5.24 -2.94
N ILE A 224 -12.49 5.03 -2.43
CA ILE A 224 -11.62 3.96 -2.93
C ILE A 224 -12.22 2.60 -2.59
N TRP A 225 -12.71 2.43 -1.36
CA TRP A 225 -13.33 1.18 -0.93
C TRP A 225 -14.54 0.82 -1.80
N LYS A 226 -15.46 1.77 -2.05
CA LYS A 226 -16.59 1.57 -2.95
C LYS A 226 -16.16 1.11 -4.34
N LYS A 227 -15.14 1.74 -4.92
CA LYS A 227 -14.62 1.38 -6.25
C LYS A 227 -13.99 -0.01 -6.26
N GLN A 228 -13.18 -0.33 -5.26
CA GLN A 228 -12.54 -1.64 -5.16
C GLN A 228 -13.58 -2.74 -4.92
N LYS A 229 -14.53 -2.52 -4.01
CA LYS A 229 -15.60 -3.48 -3.73
C LYS A 229 -16.46 -3.76 -4.96
N ALA A 230 -16.79 -2.74 -5.75
CA ALA A 230 -17.55 -2.90 -7.00
C ALA A 230 -16.78 -3.63 -8.10
N ALA A 231 -15.45 -3.63 -8.06
CA ALA A 231 -14.59 -4.31 -9.02
C ALA A 231 -14.30 -5.78 -8.63
N LEU A 232 -14.60 -6.18 -7.39
CA LEU A 232 -14.41 -7.55 -6.96
C LEU A 232 -15.52 -8.46 -7.49
N THR A 233 -15.15 -9.57 -8.06
CA THR A 233 -16.09 -10.60 -8.54
C THR A 233 -16.31 -11.71 -7.52
N VAL A 234 -15.55 -11.72 -6.42
CA VAL A 234 -15.61 -12.69 -5.33
C VAL A 234 -16.21 -12.04 -4.09
N GLU A 235 -17.14 -12.73 -3.44
CA GLU A 235 -17.65 -12.30 -2.13
C GLU A 235 -16.53 -12.42 -1.07
N LEU A 236 -16.29 -11.31 -0.38
CA LEU A 236 -15.38 -11.27 0.76
C LEU A 236 -16.13 -11.58 2.05
N THR A 237 -15.44 -12.15 3.00
CA THR A 237 -15.93 -12.23 4.38
C THR A 237 -15.93 -10.83 5.03
N ASN A 238 -16.79 -10.62 6.01
CA ASN A 238 -16.83 -9.34 6.77
C ASN A 238 -15.46 -8.99 7.36
N ASP A 239 -14.71 -9.97 7.83
CA ASP A 239 -13.35 -9.81 8.39
C ASP A 239 -12.34 -9.34 7.33
N GLU A 240 -12.48 -9.81 6.08
CA GLU A 240 -11.65 -9.39 4.96
C GLU A 240 -12.02 -8.00 4.47
N GLU A 241 -13.32 -7.67 4.38
CA GLU A 241 -13.79 -6.33 4.03
C GLU A 241 -13.24 -5.28 5.01
N GLU A 242 -13.40 -5.51 6.31
CA GLU A 242 -12.87 -4.64 7.36
C GLU A 242 -11.35 -4.47 7.25
N ALA A 243 -10.62 -5.57 7.02
CA ALA A 243 -9.18 -5.52 6.84
C ALA A 243 -8.75 -4.73 5.59
N MET A 244 -9.49 -4.85 4.48
CA MET A 244 -9.22 -4.11 3.25
C MET A 244 -9.46 -2.61 3.44
N GLU A 245 -10.59 -2.22 4.03
CA GLU A 245 -10.91 -0.81 4.31
C GLU A 245 -9.85 -0.16 5.21
N VAL A 246 -9.49 -0.82 6.31
CA VAL A 246 -8.37 -0.38 7.18
C VAL A 246 -7.05 -0.31 6.41
N GLY A 247 -6.87 -1.18 5.42
CA GLY A 247 -5.71 -1.18 4.53
C GLY A 247 -5.60 0.07 3.69
N ILE A 248 -6.69 0.43 3.06
CA ILE A 248 -6.81 1.64 2.24
C ILE A 248 -6.54 2.87 3.10
N ALA A 249 -7.19 2.98 4.25
CA ALA A 249 -6.99 4.10 5.19
C ALA A 249 -5.53 4.23 5.61
N ASN A 250 -4.86 3.12 5.95
CA ASN A 250 -3.44 3.11 6.33
C ASN A 250 -2.53 3.53 5.18
N GLY A 251 -2.80 3.09 3.96
CA GLY A 251 -2.04 3.48 2.76
C GLY A 251 -2.19 4.96 2.42
N LEU A 252 -3.43 5.45 2.43
CA LEU A 252 -3.73 6.87 2.24
C LEU A 252 -3.06 7.73 3.30
N ARG A 253 -3.24 7.39 4.56
CA ARG A 253 -2.62 8.09 5.69
C ARG A 253 -1.11 8.24 5.52
N ALA A 254 -0.42 7.16 5.19
CA ALA A 254 1.03 7.21 4.98
C ALA A 254 1.41 8.16 3.83
N ARG A 255 0.64 8.18 2.76
CA ARG A 255 0.85 9.07 1.61
C ARG A 255 0.59 10.54 1.98
N LEU A 256 -0.51 10.84 2.68
CA LEU A 256 -0.84 12.19 3.10
C LEU A 256 0.23 12.77 4.04
N PHE A 257 0.76 11.98 4.97
CA PHE A 257 1.87 12.41 5.83
C PHE A 257 3.16 12.66 5.04
N ALA A 258 3.47 11.84 4.03
CA ALA A 258 4.62 12.09 3.15
C ALA A 258 4.46 13.38 2.32
N ASP A 259 3.24 13.70 1.90
CA ASP A 259 2.96 14.96 1.21
C ASP A 259 3.08 16.17 2.15
N ILE A 260 2.67 16.07 3.42
CA ILE A 260 2.90 17.10 4.44
C ILE A 260 4.39 17.34 4.64
N GLU A 261 5.20 16.26 4.72
CA GLU A 261 6.66 16.38 4.82
C GLU A 261 7.24 17.11 3.62
N ARG A 262 6.83 16.74 2.41
CA ARG A 262 7.27 17.40 1.17
C ARG A 262 6.87 18.88 1.17
N ALA A 263 5.61 19.20 1.50
CA ALA A 263 5.12 20.56 1.57
C ALA A 263 5.88 21.41 2.62
N THR A 264 6.28 20.80 3.74
CA THR A 264 7.11 21.46 4.76
C THR A 264 8.50 21.78 4.22
N ARG A 265 9.13 20.84 3.50
CA ARG A 265 10.43 21.05 2.84
C ARG A 265 10.34 22.13 1.77
N ASP A 266 9.34 22.07 0.89
CA ASP A 266 9.13 23.04 -0.19
C ASP A 266 8.91 24.46 0.36
N PHE A 267 8.16 24.58 1.46
CA PHE A 267 7.99 25.84 2.18
C PHE A 267 9.31 26.38 2.73
N ALA A 268 10.16 25.52 3.27
CA ALA A 268 11.42 25.92 3.89
C ALA A 268 12.51 26.28 2.86
N LEU A 269 12.49 25.71 1.65
CA LEU A 269 13.54 25.89 0.64
C LEU A 269 13.89 27.36 0.33
N PRO A 270 12.94 28.29 0.11
CA PRO A 270 13.23 29.70 -0.08
C PRO A 270 13.92 30.36 1.13
N LEU A 271 13.51 29.98 2.35
CA LEU A 271 14.08 30.50 3.60
C LEU A 271 15.52 30.00 3.81
N LEU A 272 15.81 28.78 3.39
CA LEU A 272 17.17 28.21 3.42
C LEU A 272 18.12 28.90 2.45
N LYS A 273 17.65 29.33 1.28
CA LYS A 273 18.44 30.12 0.30
C LYS A 273 18.88 31.48 0.86
N GLN A 274 18.13 32.03 1.80
CA GLN A 274 18.47 33.25 2.52
C GLN A 274 19.48 33.03 3.66
N ASN A 275 20.06 31.80 3.74
CA ASN A 275 21.07 31.40 4.75
C ASN A 275 20.59 31.49 6.21
N SER A 276 19.29 31.37 6.45
CA SER A 276 18.72 31.41 7.79
C SER A 276 19.03 30.12 8.58
N ALA A 277 19.87 30.27 9.62
CA ALA A 277 20.19 29.18 10.55
C ALA A 277 18.92 28.70 11.32
N VAL A 278 18.02 29.65 11.61
CA VAL A 278 16.74 29.38 12.29
C VAL A 278 15.85 28.53 11.43
N ALA A 279 15.69 28.87 10.14
CA ALA A 279 14.87 28.05 9.21
C ALA A 279 15.44 26.63 9.03
N ARG A 280 16.78 26.51 9.01
CA ARG A 280 17.42 25.18 8.91
C ARG A 280 17.09 24.30 10.11
N ARG A 281 17.24 24.84 11.32
CA ARG A 281 16.91 24.12 12.55
C ARG A 281 15.42 23.81 12.63
N ALA A 282 14.55 24.77 12.32
CA ALA A 282 13.11 24.57 12.33
C ALA A 282 12.66 23.45 11.36
N LEU A 283 13.25 23.39 10.16
CA LEU A 283 12.96 22.32 9.20
C LEU A 283 13.42 20.96 9.74
N THR A 284 14.64 20.85 10.25
CA THR A 284 15.16 19.59 10.79
C THR A 284 14.28 19.09 11.94
N ASP A 285 13.98 19.95 12.90
CA ASP A 285 13.16 19.62 14.07
C ASP A 285 11.71 19.27 13.65
N ALA A 286 11.15 19.96 12.63
CA ALA A 286 9.82 19.68 12.12
C ALA A 286 9.75 18.32 11.41
N VAL A 287 10.72 17.98 10.55
CA VAL A 287 10.79 16.68 9.87
C VAL A 287 10.96 15.54 10.88
N GLU A 288 11.90 15.68 11.82
CA GLU A 288 12.11 14.69 12.89
C GLU A 288 10.84 14.47 13.72
N LYS A 289 10.12 15.55 14.05
CA LYS A 289 8.87 15.47 14.80
C LYS A 289 7.76 14.78 14.00
N LEU A 290 7.67 15.05 12.69
CA LEU A 290 6.72 14.40 11.82
C LEU A 290 7.01 12.89 11.68
N GLU A 291 8.26 12.52 11.41
CA GLU A 291 8.70 11.12 11.31
C GLU A 291 8.45 10.35 12.62
N HIS A 292 8.73 10.98 13.77
CA HIS A 292 8.43 10.39 15.06
C HIS A 292 6.92 10.10 15.23
N ASN A 293 6.06 11.08 14.93
CA ASN A 293 4.61 10.92 15.04
C ASN A 293 4.08 9.86 14.07
N VAL A 294 4.58 9.83 12.83
CA VAL A 294 4.25 8.78 11.84
C VAL A 294 4.70 7.41 12.34
N GLY A 295 5.85 7.32 13.00
CA GLY A 295 6.32 6.09 13.64
C GLY A 295 5.36 5.56 14.71
N LEU A 296 4.76 6.44 15.51
CA LEU A 296 3.80 6.10 16.55
C LEU A 296 2.44 5.59 16.00
N LEU A 297 2.07 5.95 14.77
CA LEU A 297 0.86 5.43 14.12
C LEU A 297 0.89 3.90 13.96
N ARG A 298 2.09 3.30 13.89
CA ARG A 298 2.27 1.84 13.88
C ARG A 298 1.89 1.18 15.20
N LEU A 299 1.85 1.96 16.29
CA LEU A 299 1.49 1.54 17.65
C LEU A 299 0.02 1.88 17.98
N ASN A 300 -0.83 2.05 16.98
CA ASN A 300 -2.26 2.41 17.10
C ASN A 300 -2.52 3.82 17.69
N LEU A 301 -1.59 4.76 17.55
CA LEU A 301 -1.90 6.15 17.82
C LEU A 301 -2.89 6.65 16.77
N ASN A 302 -3.90 7.42 17.22
CA ASN A 302 -4.86 8.06 16.33
C ASN A 302 -4.15 9.10 15.45
N GLU A 303 -4.46 9.10 14.14
CA GLU A 303 -3.85 10.01 13.15
C GLU A 303 -4.12 11.48 13.45
N SER A 304 -5.31 11.81 13.93
CA SER A 304 -5.65 13.19 14.32
C SER A 304 -4.77 13.67 15.47
N ALA A 305 -4.52 12.82 16.48
CA ALA A 305 -3.62 13.13 17.59
C ALA A 305 -2.15 13.28 17.12
N ALA A 306 -1.71 12.44 16.18
CA ALA A 306 -0.38 12.54 15.60
C ALA A 306 -0.18 13.84 14.82
N LEU A 307 -1.15 14.21 13.99
CA LEU A 307 -1.13 15.45 13.22
C LEU A 307 -1.23 16.68 14.12
N GLU A 308 -2.14 16.65 15.11
CA GLU A 308 -2.29 17.72 16.10
C GLU A 308 -0.98 17.98 16.84
N ASN A 309 -0.33 16.94 17.35
CA ASN A 309 0.95 17.04 18.02
C ASN A 309 2.04 17.64 17.11
N PHE A 310 2.05 17.25 15.83
CA PHE A 310 2.96 17.83 14.84
C PHE A 310 2.67 19.32 14.60
N LEU A 311 1.41 19.69 14.36
CA LEU A 311 1.04 21.08 14.10
C LEU A 311 1.29 21.99 15.32
N LEU A 312 0.91 21.54 16.52
CA LEU A 312 1.17 22.29 17.75
C LEU A 312 2.69 22.42 18.05
N SER A 313 3.48 21.41 17.69
CA SER A 313 4.94 21.51 17.75
C SER A 313 5.46 22.52 16.74
N SER A 314 4.94 22.52 15.52
CA SER A 314 5.29 23.45 14.46
C SER A 314 5.03 24.91 14.84
N LEU A 315 3.99 25.22 15.63
CA LEU A 315 3.79 26.56 16.22
C LEU A 315 5.02 27.06 16.96
N ARG A 316 5.65 26.19 17.75
CA ARG A 316 6.84 26.56 18.56
C ARG A 316 8.11 26.61 17.73
N LEU A 317 8.23 25.77 16.69
CA LEU A 317 9.42 25.65 15.85
C LEU A 317 9.53 26.84 14.89
N TRP A 318 8.43 27.19 14.22
CA TRP A 318 8.43 28.24 13.18
C TRP A 318 8.17 29.63 13.69
N ALA A 319 7.59 29.82 14.89
CA ALA A 319 7.37 31.15 15.50
C ALA A 319 8.57 31.68 16.30
N ARG A 320 9.67 30.92 16.41
CA ARG A 320 10.90 31.38 17.09
C ARG A 320 11.52 32.52 16.29
N LYS A 321 11.58 33.72 16.89
CA LYS A 321 12.41 34.80 16.40
C LYS A 321 13.88 34.49 16.63
N SER A 322 14.73 34.94 15.70
CA SER A 322 16.20 34.90 15.78
C SER A 322 16.70 35.52 17.04
#